data_750dc65512dacbc34660a5dc8c0d492b
#
_entry.id   750dc65512dacbc34660a5dc8c0d492b
#
_cell.length_a   1.000
_cell.length_b   1.000
_cell.length_c   1.000
_cell.angle_alpha   90.00
_cell.angle_beta   90.00
_cell.angle_gamma   90.00
#
_symmetry.space_group_name_H-M   'P 1'
#
loop_
_entity.id
_entity.type
_entity.pdbx_description
1 polymer ?
#
loop_
_entity_poly.entity_id
_entity_poly.type
_entity_poly.pdbx_seq_one_letter_code
_entity_poly.pdbx_strand_id
1 'polypeptide(L)'
;MKSIKLFNLSIKKKKIKKKIIGSILKNIDNTDFIKGKNVRLFEEKFKKIINSKYCISCNSGTDALFLILKSLDLKKSDEVITTSNTWISTSEAIVNA
;
A
#
# COMPACT_ATOMS: atom_id res chain seq x y z
N MET A 1 -20.80 -8.95 28.65
CA MET A 1 -20.74 -7.87 27.64
C MET A 1 -19.95 -8.38 26.43
N LYS A 2 -20.44 -8.21 25.19
CA LYS A 2 -19.65 -8.52 23.98
C LYS A 2 -18.59 -7.45 23.82
N SER A 3 -17.31 -7.81 23.81
CA SER A 3 -16.23 -6.86 23.54
C SER A 3 -16.26 -6.45 22.05
N ILE A 4 -16.23 -5.16 21.79
CA ILE A 4 -16.13 -4.62 20.44
C ILE A 4 -14.64 -4.49 20.13
N LYS A 5 -14.18 -5.23 19.11
CA LYS A 5 -12.77 -5.13 18.67
C LYS A 5 -12.56 -3.83 17.90
N LEU A 6 -11.48 -3.12 18.21
CA LEU A 6 -11.08 -1.91 17.48
C LEU A 6 -10.84 -2.21 15.99
N PHE A 7 -10.22 -3.37 15.69
CA PHE A 7 -10.00 -3.87 14.32
C PHE A 7 -10.52 -5.31 14.20
N ASN A 8 -11.14 -5.61 13.08
CA ASN A 8 -11.54 -6.96 12.71
C ASN A 8 -11.04 -7.31 11.31
N LEU A 9 -9.85 -7.89 11.26
CA LEU A 9 -9.18 -8.32 10.02
C LEU A 9 -9.54 -9.76 9.62
N SER A 10 -10.56 -10.37 10.25
CA SER A 10 -10.95 -11.75 9.94
C SER A 10 -11.53 -11.85 8.53
N ILE A 11 -11.01 -12.77 7.74
CA ILE A 11 -11.57 -13.10 6.42
C ILE A 11 -12.80 -13.98 6.63
N LYS A 12 -14.00 -13.38 6.69
CA LYS A 12 -15.26 -14.06 6.97
C LYS A 12 -15.72 -15.00 5.85
N LYS A 13 -15.36 -14.73 4.59
CA LYS A 13 -15.79 -15.53 3.44
C LYS A 13 -14.78 -16.64 3.12
N LYS A 14 -15.14 -17.90 3.41
CA LYS A 14 -14.32 -19.09 3.08
C LYS A 14 -13.84 -19.10 1.61
N LYS A 15 -14.67 -18.66 0.66
CA LYS A 15 -14.34 -18.57 -0.78
C LYS A 15 -13.15 -17.63 -1.05
N ILE A 16 -13.11 -16.47 -0.37
CA ILE A 16 -12.01 -15.50 -0.50
C ILE A 16 -10.73 -16.09 0.09
N LYS A 17 -10.79 -16.68 1.30
CA LYS A 17 -9.65 -17.35 1.94
C LYS A 17 -9.03 -18.40 1.03
N LYS A 18 -9.86 -19.28 0.42
CA LYS A 18 -9.38 -20.32 -0.50
C LYS A 18 -8.68 -19.73 -1.73
N LYS A 19 -9.22 -18.64 -2.31
CA LYS A 19 -8.60 -17.95 -3.45
C LYS A 19 -7.24 -17.33 -3.08
N ILE A 20 -7.14 -16.69 -1.91
CA ILE A 20 -5.88 -16.11 -1.44
C ILE A 20 -4.81 -17.19 -1.28
N ILE A 21 -5.14 -18.28 -0.58
CA ILE A 21 -4.20 -19.38 -0.36
C ILE A 21 -3.74 -19.97 -1.70
N GLY A 22 -4.66 -20.23 -2.62
CA GLY A 22 -4.31 -20.75 -3.95
C GLY A 22 -3.41 -19.80 -4.76
N SER A 23 -3.61 -18.49 -4.64
CA SER A 23 -2.74 -17.49 -5.28
C SER A 23 -1.33 -17.46 -4.68
N ILE A 24 -1.24 -17.59 -3.35
CA ILE A 24 0.05 -17.63 -2.63
C ILE A 24 0.84 -18.88 -3.06
N LEU A 25 0.22 -20.04 -3.02
CA LEU A 25 0.87 -21.29 -3.44
C LEU A 25 1.38 -21.20 -4.88
N LYS A 26 0.53 -20.72 -5.80
CA LYS A 26 0.94 -20.55 -7.19
C LYS A 26 2.12 -19.60 -7.38
N ASN A 27 2.24 -18.53 -6.56
CA ASN A 27 3.39 -17.64 -6.60
C ASN A 27 4.67 -18.32 -6.11
N ILE A 28 4.55 -19.14 -5.07
CA ILE A 28 5.66 -19.94 -4.53
C ILE A 28 6.15 -20.92 -5.60
N ASP A 29 5.23 -21.69 -6.18
CA ASP A 29 5.55 -22.69 -7.20
C ASP A 29 6.24 -22.09 -8.44
N ASN A 30 5.82 -20.89 -8.84
CA ASN A 30 6.40 -20.17 -9.99
C ASN A 30 7.60 -19.27 -9.63
N THR A 31 7.99 -19.20 -8.36
CA THR A 31 9.06 -18.27 -7.87
C THR A 31 8.84 -16.81 -8.27
N ASP A 32 7.59 -16.38 -8.36
CA ASP A 32 7.17 -15.06 -8.90
C ASP A 32 7.07 -14.02 -7.76
N PHE A 33 8.22 -13.69 -7.12
CA PHE A 33 8.25 -12.89 -5.88
C PHE A 33 8.52 -11.41 -6.11
N ILE A 34 9.37 -11.03 -7.07
CA ILE A 34 9.81 -9.64 -7.26
C ILE A 34 9.21 -9.07 -8.55
N LYS A 35 8.42 -8.00 -8.43
CA LYS A 35 7.72 -7.37 -9.57
C LYS A 35 6.96 -8.37 -10.44
N GLY A 36 6.42 -9.40 -9.80
CA GLY A 36 5.77 -10.52 -10.46
C GLY A 36 4.45 -10.15 -11.15
N LYS A 37 3.87 -11.15 -11.81
CA LYS A 37 2.61 -11.00 -12.57
C LYS A 37 1.47 -10.44 -11.72
N ASN A 38 1.36 -10.85 -10.44
CA ASN A 38 0.29 -10.39 -9.56
C ASN A 38 0.44 -8.91 -9.16
N VAL A 39 1.67 -8.41 -9.02
CA VAL A 39 1.94 -6.99 -8.78
C VAL A 39 1.44 -6.17 -9.97
N ARG A 40 1.85 -6.53 -11.18
CA ARG A 40 1.39 -5.84 -12.41
C ARG A 40 -0.11 -5.87 -12.57
N LEU A 41 -0.75 -7.01 -12.33
CA LEU A 41 -2.22 -7.12 -12.39
C LEU A 41 -2.92 -6.26 -11.34
N PHE A 42 -2.34 -6.13 -10.16
CA PHE A 42 -2.85 -5.23 -9.13
C PHE A 42 -2.74 -3.77 -9.59
N GLU A 43 -1.58 -3.34 -10.03
CA GLU A 43 -1.32 -1.98 -10.50
C GLU A 43 -2.28 -1.59 -11.64
N GLU A 44 -2.46 -2.47 -12.64
CA GLU A 44 -3.37 -2.24 -13.75
C GLU A 44 -4.85 -2.15 -13.34
N LYS A 45 -5.28 -2.95 -12.37
CA LYS A 45 -6.66 -2.90 -11.85
C LYS A 45 -6.87 -1.69 -10.96
N PHE A 46 -5.92 -1.40 -10.08
CA PHE A 46 -6.03 -0.30 -9.13
C PHE A 46 -6.01 1.05 -9.84
N LYS A 47 -5.11 1.22 -10.81
CA LYS A 47 -5.05 2.39 -11.68
C LYS A 47 -6.41 2.72 -12.33
N LYS A 48 -7.14 1.69 -12.78
CA LYS A 48 -8.49 1.86 -13.36
C LYS A 48 -9.52 2.30 -12.32
N ILE A 49 -9.45 1.75 -11.10
CA ILE A 49 -10.39 2.09 -10.01
C ILE A 49 -10.25 3.54 -9.59
N ILE A 50 -9.02 4.04 -9.46
CA ILE A 50 -8.73 5.42 -9.04
C ILE A 50 -8.64 6.41 -10.22
N ASN A 51 -8.87 5.95 -11.44
CA ASN A 51 -8.80 6.74 -12.68
C ASN A 51 -7.46 7.51 -12.82
N SER A 52 -6.35 6.84 -12.51
CA SER A 52 -5.01 7.41 -12.67
C SER A 52 -4.32 6.91 -13.91
N LYS A 53 -3.35 7.67 -14.42
CA LYS A 53 -2.52 7.28 -15.56
C LYS A 53 -1.52 6.17 -15.20
N TYR A 54 -1.01 6.20 -13.98
CA TYR A 54 0.00 5.26 -13.48
C TYR A 54 -0.39 4.74 -12.10
N CYS A 55 0.10 3.56 -11.76
CA CYS A 55 0.08 2.99 -10.42
C CYS A 55 1.38 2.22 -10.21
N ILE A 56 2.08 2.55 -9.17
CA ILE A 56 3.36 1.91 -8.81
C ILE A 56 3.21 1.39 -7.39
N SER A 57 3.39 0.09 -7.22
CA SER A 57 3.39 -0.55 -5.91
C SER A 57 4.69 -0.31 -5.17
N CYS A 58 4.59 -0.06 -3.87
CA CYS A 58 5.71 0.05 -2.96
C CYS A 58 5.48 -0.84 -1.73
N ASN A 59 6.45 -0.88 -0.86
CA ASN A 59 6.51 -1.77 0.29
C ASN A 59 5.46 -1.43 1.37
N SER A 60 5.20 -0.14 1.59
CA SER A 60 4.30 0.34 2.64
C SER A 60 3.69 1.70 2.30
N GLY A 61 2.67 2.12 3.06
CA GLY A 61 2.14 3.49 2.97
C GLY A 61 3.17 4.54 3.37
N THR A 62 4.06 4.24 4.30
CA THR A 62 5.18 5.11 4.69
C THR A 62 6.13 5.34 3.51
N ASP A 63 6.54 4.27 2.84
CA ASP A 63 7.37 4.37 1.64
C ASP A 63 6.67 5.11 0.51
N ALA A 64 5.36 4.92 0.36
CA ALA A 64 4.58 5.65 -0.63
C ALA A 64 4.65 7.16 -0.40
N LEU A 65 4.42 7.60 0.84
CA LEU A 65 4.51 9.02 1.21
C LEU A 65 5.92 9.58 0.97
N PHE A 66 6.94 8.87 1.44
CA PHE A 66 8.34 9.26 1.25
C PHE A 66 8.71 9.39 -0.23
N LEU A 67 8.40 8.38 -1.05
CA LEU A 67 8.70 8.38 -2.48
C LEU A 67 7.97 9.50 -3.24
N ILE A 68 6.71 9.78 -2.89
CA ILE A 68 5.95 10.89 -3.46
C ILE A 68 6.64 12.22 -3.14
N LEU A 69 6.94 12.48 -1.87
CA LEU A 69 7.59 13.72 -1.44
C LEU A 69 8.97 13.87 -2.09
N LYS A 70 9.74 12.79 -2.14
CA LYS A 70 11.06 12.78 -2.79
C LYS A 70 10.98 13.08 -4.29
N SER A 71 9.92 12.63 -4.97
CA SER A 71 9.70 12.89 -6.39
C SER A 71 9.35 14.35 -6.71
N LEU A 72 8.93 15.13 -5.71
CA LEU A 72 8.62 16.55 -5.85
C LEU A 72 9.86 17.45 -5.80
N ASP A 73 11.04 16.92 -5.49
CA ASP A 73 12.31 17.64 -5.39
C ASP A 73 12.22 18.88 -4.48
N LEU A 74 11.60 18.70 -3.30
CA LEU A 74 11.38 19.76 -2.31
C LEU A 74 12.70 20.38 -1.84
N LYS A 75 12.69 21.70 -1.65
CA LYS A 75 13.84 22.46 -1.14
C LYS A 75 13.67 22.72 0.35
N LYS A 76 14.74 23.09 1.05
CA LYS A 76 14.72 23.40 2.50
C LYS A 76 13.77 24.54 2.87
N SER A 77 13.42 25.42 1.91
CA SER A 77 12.48 26.51 2.09
C SER A 77 11.02 26.13 1.87
N ASP A 78 10.75 24.93 1.36
CA ASP A 78 9.40 24.51 1.06
C ASP A 78 8.68 24.00 2.31
N GLU A 79 7.40 24.26 2.39
CA GLU A 79 6.56 23.84 3.51
C GLU A 79 5.59 22.77 3.07
N VAL A 80 5.44 21.73 3.90
CA VAL A 80 4.48 20.63 3.69
C VAL A 80 3.43 20.66 4.79
N ILE A 81 2.19 20.93 4.42
CA ILE A 81 1.06 20.98 5.36
C ILE A 81 0.46 19.58 5.52
N THR A 82 0.28 19.16 6.76
CA THR A 82 -0.39 17.90 7.09
C THR A 82 -1.32 18.05 8.28
N THR A 83 -2.18 17.06 8.52
CA THR A 83 -3.07 17.04 9.68
C THR A 83 -2.31 16.62 10.94
N SER A 84 -2.68 17.18 12.10
CA SER A 84 -2.12 16.79 13.39
C SER A 84 -2.58 15.40 13.87
N ASN A 85 -3.77 14.96 13.43
CA ASN A 85 -4.32 13.64 13.76
C ASN A 85 -4.00 12.62 12.66
N THR A 86 -2.76 12.17 12.64
CA THR A 86 -2.27 11.17 11.68
C THR A 86 -1.24 10.26 12.34
N TRP A 87 -0.86 9.18 11.65
CA TRP A 87 0.22 8.32 12.08
C TRP A 87 1.57 9.03 11.94
N ILE A 88 2.48 8.76 12.84
CA ILE A 88 3.82 9.42 12.89
C ILE A 88 4.59 9.31 11.55
N SER A 89 4.39 8.23 10.80
CA SER A 89 5.01 8.05 9.49
C SER A 89 4.75 9.18 8.50
N THR A 90 3.65 9.93 8.66
CA THR A 90 3.38 11.09 7.81
C THR A 90 4.40 12.19 8.06
N SER A 91 4.66 12.51 9.32
CA SER A 91 5.67 13.50 9.69
C SER A 91 7.09 13.02 9.39
N GLU A 92 7.39 11.74 9.64
CA GLU A 92 8.68 11.13 9.30
C GLU A 92 8.97 11.19 7.80
N ALA A 93 7.98 10.91 6.95
CA ALA A 93 8.13 10.99 5.51
C ALA A 93 8.46 12.43 5.05
N ILE A 94 7.84 13.44 5.67
CA ILE A 94 8.11 14.85 5.38
C ILE A 94 9.53 15.25 5.78
N VAL A 95 9.95 14.86 6.99
CA VAL A 95 11.28 15.23 7.51
C VAL A 95 12.41 14.54 6.72
N ASN A 96 12.18 13.32 6.24
CA ASN A 96 13.19 12.51 5.55
C ASN A 96 13.23 12.74 4.03
N ALA A 97 12.28 13.46 3.47
CA ALA A 97 12.25 13.76 2.04
C ALA A 97 13.16 14.94 1.67
#